data_467040702d68dcb23c60c6e2b9d67075
#
_entry.id   467040702d68dcb23c60c6e2b9d67075
#
_cell.length_a   1.000
_cell.length_b   1.000
_cell.length_c   1.000
_cell.angle_alpha   90.00
_cell.angle_beta   90.00
_cell.angle_gamma   90.00
#
_symmetry.space_group_name_H-M   'P 1'
#
loop_
_entity.id
_entity.type
_entity.pdbx_description
1 polymer ?
#
loop_
_entity_poly.entity_id
_entity_poly.type
_entity_poly.pdbx_seq_one_letter_code
_entity_poly.pdbx_strand_id
1 'polypeptide(L)'
;MKYRKYKDKAELTEDFTFVHKAKIYIIPEGFIFDGASIPVVFRWLIGKPFDKKFIKAALIHDWLYTVHLFSRLESDELFYENLINSKVGINKAKIMFSAVRIGGSGAWINTRDDIDQIEFLMTKLVKDGKDLS
;
A
#
# COMPACT_ATOMS: atom_id res chain seq x y z
N MET A 1 -10.08 -2.26 9.44
CA MET A 1 -10.02 -1.78 8.04
C MET A 1 -11.29 -2.20 7.32
N LYS A 2 -11.96 -1.25 6.71
CA LYS A 2 -13.15 -1.51 5.90
C LYS A 2 -12.91 -1.07 4.47
N TYR A 3 -13.31 -1.90 3.52
CA TYR A 3 -13.17 -1.63 2.10
C TYR A 3 -14.29 -2.31 1.32
N ARG A 4 -14.52 -1.84 0.10
CA ARG A 4 -15.44 -2.48 -0.83
C ARG A 4 -14.69 -2.86 -2.10
N LYS A 5 -15.07 -3.97 -2.70
CA LYS A 5 -14.52 -4.38 -3.99
C LYS A 5 -15.16 -3.56 -5.11
N TYR A 6 -14.34 -3.14 -6.05
CA TYR A 6 -14.76 -2.44 -7.25
C TYR A 6 -13.99 -3.03 -8.44
N LYS A 7 -14.63 -3.96 -9.15
CA LYS A 7 -13.98 -4.77 -10.20
C LYS A 7 -12.82 -5.56 -9.59
N ASP A 8 -11.61 -5.35 -10.10
CA ASP A 8 -10.38 -6.00 -9.61
C ASP A 8 -9.64 -5.15 -8.57
N LYS A 9 -10.24 -4.04 -8.14
CA LYS A 9 -9.66 -3.11 -7.18
C LYS A 9 -10.44 -3.11 -5.88
N ALA A 10 -9.93 -2.44 -4.89
CA ALA A 10 -10.61 -2.21 -3.63
C ALA A 10 -10.54 -0.73 -3.27
N GLU A 11 -11.58 -0.22 -2.65
CA GLU A 11 -11.68 1.17 -2.21
C GLU A 11 -11.89 1.19 -0.70
N LEU A 12 -11.09 1.96 0.03
CA LEU A 12 -11.30 2.14 1.46
C LEU A 12 -12.63 2.85 1.73
N THR A 13 -13.42 2.30 2.64
CA THR A 13 -14.70 2.90 3.06
C THR A 13 -14.60 3.59 4.42
N GLU A 14 -13.42 3.60 5.00
CA GLU A 14 -13.08 4.38 6.20
C GLU A 14 -11.59 4.68 6.19
N ASP A 15 -11.15 5.67 6.95
CA ASP A 15 -9.73 5.95 7.11
C ASP A 15 -9.01 4.76 7.75
N PHE A 16 -7.79 4.52 7.32
CA PHE A 16 -6.93 3.48 7.88
C PHE A 16 -5.65 4.11 8.42
N THR A 17 -5.31 3.81 9.67
CA THR A 17 -4.10 4.34 10.29
C THR A 17 -3.06 3.25 10.45
N PHE A 18 -1.79 3.64 10.30
CA PHE A 18 -0.66 2.76 10.61
C PHE A 18 0.43 3.55 11.31
N VAL A 19 1.28 2.85 12.03
CA VAL A 19 2.39 3.45 12.79
C VAL A 19 3.71 3.00 12.16
N HIS A 20 4.61 3.95 11.93
CA HIS A 20 5.95 3.68 11.45
C HIS A 20 6.92 4.64 12.12
N LYS A 21 7.97 4.10 12.76
CA LYS A 21 8.98 4.89 13.49
C LYS A 21 8.34 5.88 14.47
N ALA A 22 7.40 5.39 15.28
CA ALA A 22 6.69 6.13 16.32
C ALA A 22 5.81 7.28 15.81
N LYS A 23 5.54 7.35 14.50
CA LYS A 23 4.61 8.31 13.90
C LYS A 23 3.36 7.61 13.40
N ILE A 24 2.22 8.29 13.52
CA ILE A 24 0.94 7.81 13.03
C ILE A 24 0.68 8.40 11.65
N TYR A 25 0.33 7.55 10.70
CA TYR A 25 -0.01 7.93 9.33
C TYR A 25 -1.43 7.52 9.03
N ILE A 26 -2.11 8.30 8.20
CA ILE A 26 -3.50 8.06 7.81
C ILE A 26 -3.57 7.84 6.31
N ILE A 27 -4.18 6.72 5.91
CA ILE A 27 -4.59 6.48 4.54
C ILE A 27 -6.08 6.83 4.47
N PRO A 28 -6.48 7.82 3.67
CA PRO A 28 -7.85 8.34 3.75
C PRO A 28 -8.86 7.40 3.09
N GLU A 29 -10.08 7.48 3.60
CA GLU A 29 -11.25 6.91 2.94
C GLU A 29 -11.28 7.34 1.47
N GLY A 30 -11.63 6.41 0.59
CA GLY A 30 -11.69 6.65 -0.85
C GLY A 30 -10.42 6.24 -1.60
N PHE A 31 -9.35 5.91 -0.89
CA PHE A 31 -8.15 5.41 -1.56
C PHE A 31 -8.43 4.08 -2.24
N ILE A 32 -8.07 4.00 -3.51
CA ILE A 32 -8.25 2.81 -4.34
C ILE A 32 -6.92 2.09 -4.47
N PHE A 33 -6.91 0.80 -4.16
CA PHE A 33 -5.71 -0.02 -4.23
C PHE A 33 -6.02 -1.37 -4.88
N ASP A 34 -5.04 -1.92 -5.57
CA ASP A 34 -5.20 -3.19 -6.29
C ASP A 34 -4.01 -4.14 -6.11
N GLY A 35 -3.00 -3.74 -5.36
CA GLY A 35 -1.76 -4.48 -5.24
C GLY A 35 -0.90 -4.39 -6.52
N ALA A 36 -1.10 -3.36 -7.35
CA ALA A 36 -0.38 -3.20 -8.63
C ALA A 36 1.12 -3.07 -8.46
N SER A 37 1.59 -2.65 -7.29
CA SER A 37 3.01 -2.60 -6.97
C SER A 37 3.64 -3.99 -6.84
N ILE A 38 2.82 -5.04 -6.70
CA ILE A 38 3.28 -6.43 -6.66
C ILE A 38 3.23 -6.99 -8.09
N PRO A 39 4.37 -7.41 -8.67
CA PRO A 39 4.38 -7.94 -10.03
C PRO A 39 3.41 -9.12 -10.20
N VAL A 40 2.64 -9.09 -11.30
CA VAL A 40 1.58 -10.08 -11.57
C VAL A 40 2.10 -11.51 -11.52
N VAL A 41 3.31 -11.74 -12.02
CA VAL A 41 3.94 -13.06 -12.06
C VAL A 41 4.09 -13.70 -10.67
N PHE A 42 4.12 -12.88 -9.62
CA PHE A 42 4.26 -13.38 -8.24
C PHE A 42 2.94 -13.48 -7.49
N ARG A 43 1.83 -13.01 -8.07
CA ARG A 43 0.52 -13.05 -7.39
C ARG A 43 0.04 -14.47 -7.12
N TRP A 44 0.38 -15.40 -7.97
CA TRP A 44 0.03 -16.81 -7.76
C TRP A 44 0.76 -17.43 -6.57
N LEU A 45 1.95 -16.93 -6.22
CA LEU A 45 2.71 -17.39 -5.05
C LEU A 45 2.08 -16.97 -3.72
N ILE A 46 1.42 -15.82 -3.72
CA ILE A 46 0.89 -15.22 -2.51
C ILE A 46 -0.60 -15.46 -2.32
N GLY A 47 -1.27 -16.08 -3.30
CA GLY A 47 -2.70 -16.28 -3.28
C GLY A 47 -3.47 -15.06 -3.77
N LYS A 48 -4.69 -14.88 -3.26
CA LYS A 48 -5.53 -13.77 -3.68
C LYS A 48 -4.97 -12.45 -3.14
N PRO A 49 -4.90 -11.36 -3.96
CA PRO A 49 -4.38 -10.07 -3.53
C PRO A 49 -5.06 -9.49 -2.30
N PHE A 50 -6.31 -9.88 -2.04
CA PHE A 50 -7.11 -9.42 -0.91
C PHE A 50 -7.23 -10.46 0.20
N ASP A 51 -6.30 -11.44 0.27
CA ASP A 51 -6.21 -12.35 1.40
C ASP A 51 -5.97 -11.53 2.68
N LYS A 52 -6.63 -11.93 3.77
CA LYS A 52 -6.56 -11.21 5.06
C LYS A 52 -5.15 -11.00 5.57
N LYS A 53 -4.23 -11.91 5.27
CA LYS A 53 -2.82 -11.82 5.70
C LYS A 53 -2.04 -10.76 4.93
N PHE A 54 -2.43 -10.49 3.69
CA PHE A 54 -1.67 -9.60 2.80
C PHE A 54 -2.28 -8.23 2.64
N ILE A 55 -3.60 -8.11 2.84
CA ILE A 55 -4.34 -6.93 2.42
C ILE A 55 -3.85 -5.63 3.08
N LYS A 56 -3.55 -5.66 4.37
CA LYS A 56 -3.04 -4.47 5.05
C LYS A 56 -1.65 -4.07 4.57
N ALA A 57 -0.78 -5.07 4.39
CA ALA A 57 0.56 -4.82 3.88
C ALA A 57 0.50 -4.28 2.45
N ALA A 58 -0.36 -4.85 1.60
CA ALA A 58 -0.56 -4.39 0.23
C ALA A 58 -1.14 -2.97 0.18
N LEU A 59 -2.11 -2.66 1.04
CA LEU A 59 -2.70 -1.33 1.13
C LEU A 59 -1.65 -0.27 1.46
N ILE A 60 -0.86 -0.50 2.51
CA ILE A 60 0.18 0.44 2.93
C ILE A 60 1.23 0.60 1.84
N HIS A 61 1.64 -0.49 1.22
CA HIS A 61 2.63 -0.47 0.15
C HIS A 61 2.14 0.33 -1.07
N ASP A 62 0.90 0.10 -1.51
CA ASP A 62 0.30 0.86 -2.62
C ASP A 62 0.19 2.35 -2.28
N TRP A 63 -0.20 2.67 -1.05
CA TRP A 63 -0.26 4.05 -0.58
C TRP A 63 1.12 4.72 -0.64
N LEU A 64 2.14 4.07 -0.11
CA LEU A 64 3.50 4.60 -0.11
C LEU A 64 4.06 4.77 -1.52
N TYR A 65 3.72 3.86 -2.42
CA TYR A 65 4.09 3.98 -3.83
C TYR A 65 3.36 5.12 -4.53
N THR A 66 2.15 5.46 -4.10
CA THR A 66 1.37 6.56 -4.66
C THR A 66 1.87 7.91 -4.17
N VAL A 67 2.05 8.07 -2.86
CA VAL A 67 2.37 9.39 -2.27
C VAL A 67 3.87 9.66 -2.16
N HIS A 68 4.72 8.66 -2.31
CA HIS A 68 6.18 8.79 -2.20
C HIS A 68 6.62 9.46 -0.89
N LEU A 69 5.97 9.11 0.22
CA LEU A 69 6.27 9.68 1.52
C LEU A 69 7.66 9.26 2.03
N PHE A 70 8.06 8.04 1.71
CA PHE A 70 9.39 7.49 2.01
C PHE A 70 10.08 7.13 0.71
N SER A 71 11.35 6.74 0.77
CA SER A 71 12.03 6.18 -0.39
C SER A 71 11.37 4.87 -0.83
N ARG A 72 11.59 4.47 -2.08
CA ARG A 72 11.08 3.18 -2.56
C ARG A 72 11.60 2.02 -1.72
N LEU A 73 12.89 2.05 -1.36
CA LEU A 73 13.49 1.00 -0.52
C LEU A 73 12.81 0.94 0.86
N GLU A 74 12.64 2.08 1.52
CA GLU A 74 11.99 2.11 2.84
C GLU A 74 10.54 1.63 2.74
N SER A 75 9.84 1.96 1.68
CA SER A 75 8.48 1.47 1.41
C SER A 75 8.44 -0.05 1.27
N ASP A 76 9.41 -0.62 0.54
CA ASP A 76 9.52 -2.06 0.35
C ASP A 76 9.92 -2.78 1.64
N GLU A 77 10.82 -2.20 2.43
CA GLU A 77 11.21 -2.74 3.74
C GLU A 77 10.02 -2.77 4.70
N LEU A 78 9.22 -1.72 4.73
CA LEU A 78 8.01 -1.68 5.54
C LEU A 78 6.99 -2.72 5.09
N PHE A 79 6.89 -2.95 3.79
CA PHE A 79 6.06 -4.03 3.24
C PHE A 79 6.49 -5.39 3.80
N TYR A 80 7.79 -5.68 3.80
CA TYR A 80 8.34 -6.90 4.37
C TYR A 80 7.99 -7.03 5.86
N GLU A 81 8.23 -5.98 6.65
CA GLU A 81 7.91 -5.98 8.07
C GLU A 81 6.42 -6.23 8.32
N ASN A 82 5.55 -5.60 7.54
CA ASN A 82 4.11 -5.77 7.68
C ASN A 82 3.67 -7.19 7.33
N LEU A 83 4.31 -7.82 6.34
CA LEU A 83 4.05 -9.22 6.02
C LEU A 83 4.41 -10.14 7.20
N ILE A 84 5.57 -9.94 7.80
CA ILE A 84 6.00 -10.72 8.97
C ILE A 84 5.03 -10.52 10.13
N ASN A 85 4.64 -9.28 10.40
CA ASN A 85 3.70 -8.95 11.49
C ASN A 85 2.31 -9.53 11.24
N SER A 86 1.95 -9.76 9.99
CA SER A 86 0.68 -10.37 9.60
C SER A 86 0.72 -11.90 9.55
N LYS A 87 1.78 -12.50 10.09
CA LYS A 87 1.95 -13.97 10.15
C LYS A 87 2.20 -14.62 8.80
N VAL A 88 2.69 -13.88 7.83
CA VAL A 88 3.19 -14.46 6.58
C VAL A 88 4.53 -15.13 6.87
N GLY A 89 4.72 -16.36 6.41
CA GLY A 89 5.97 -17.09 6.64
C GLY A 89 7.16 -16.33 6.10
N ILE A 90 8.30 -16.40 6.80
CA ILE A 90 9.51 -15.64 6.47
C ILE A 90 10.00 -15.87 5.03
N ASN A 91 9.96 -17.12 4.55
CA ASN A 91 10.40 -17.42 3.18
C ASN A 91 9.50 -16.74 2.13
N LYS A 92 8.19 -16.81 2.35
CA LYS A 92 7.22 -16.17 1.47
C LYS A 92 7.36 -14.64 1.49
N ALA A 93 7.55 -14.06 2.67
CA ALA A 93 7.77 -12.63 2.82
C ALA A 93 9.06 -12.17 2.11
N LYS A 94 10.12 -12.95 2.17
CA LYS A 94 11.38 -12.67 1.45
C LYS A 94 11.18 -12.71 -0.06
N ILE A 95 10.43 -13.69 -0.56
CA ILE A 95 10.12 -13.78 -2.00
C ILE A 95 9.32 -12.55 -2.43
N MET A 96 8.33 -12.15 -1.66
CA MET A 96 7.51 -10.97 -1.97
C MET A 96 8.31 -9.68 -1.92
N PHE A 97 9.19 -9.54 -0.93
CA PHE A 97 10.11 -8.40 -0.86
C PHE A 97 11.00 -8.33 -2.09
N SER A 98 11.61 -9.45 -2.46
CA SER A 98 12.45 -9.52 -3.67
C SER A 98 11.67 -9.17 -4.94
N ALA A 99 10.42 -9.62 -5.01
CA ALA A 99 9.55 -9.35 -6.15
C ALA A 99 9.29 -7.83 -6.31
N VAL A 100 8.96 -7.14 -5.23
CA VAL A 100 8.71 -5.69 -5.32
C VAL A 100 9.99 -4.91 -5.57
N ARG A 101 11.14 -5.38 -5.07
CA ARG A 101 12.44 -4.76 -5.38
C ARG A 101 12.79 -4.87 -6.85
N ILE A 102 12.58 -6.04 -7.45
CA ILE A 102 12.95 -6.29 -8.85
C ILE A 102 11.92 -5.67 -9.81
N GLY A 103 10.63 -5.83 -9.54
CA GLY A 103 9.56 -5.47 -10.45
C GLY A 103 8.77 -4.22 -10.10
N GLY A 104 9.06 -3.57 -8.97
CA GLY A 104 8.26 -2.46 -8.49
C GLY A 104 8.61 -1.08 -9.05
N SER A 105 9.75 -0.95 -9.75
CA SER A 105 10.20 0.36 -10.24
C SER A 105 9.21 1.03 -11.20
N GLY A 106 8.59 0.25 -12.08
CA GLY A 106 7.58 0.76 -13.00
C GLY A 106 6.37 1.34 -12.27
N ALA A 107 5.85 0.60 -11.29
CA ALA A 107 4.72 1.06 -10.47
C ALA A 107 5.07 2.33 -9.68
N TRP A 108 6.28 2.42 -9.15
CA TRP A 108 6.77 3.60 -8.43
C TRP A 108 6.78 4.85 -9.32
N ILE A 109 7.26 4.72 -10.56
CA ILE A 109 7.35 5.83 -11.50
C ILE A 109 5.97 6.22 -12.01
N ASN A 110 5.14 5.23 -12.36
CA ASN A 110 3.81 5.49 -12.95
C ASN A 110 2.86 6.18 -11.98
N THR A 111 3.01 5.99 -10.68
CA THR A 111 2.15 6.64 -9.68
C THR A 111 2.38 8.14 -9.57
N ARG A 112 3.45 8.68 -10.17
CA ARG A 112 3.65 10.13 -10.24
C ARG A 112 2.63 10.83 -11.14
N ASP A 113 2.03 10.10 -12.07
CA ASP A 113 1.03 10.65 -12.99
C ASP A 113 -0.36 10.73 -12.35
N ASP A 114 -0.54 10.16 -11.15
CA ASP A 114 -1.80 10.23 -10.39
C ASP A 114 -1.86 11.45 -9.46
N ILE A 115 -1.27 12.57 -9.90
CA ILE A 115 -1.23 13.82 -9.15
C ILE A 115 -2.63 14.27 -8.76
N ASP A 116 -3.60 14.16 -9.66
CA ASP A 116 -4.98 14.56 -9.42
C ASP A 116 -5.61 13.80 -8.26
N GLN A 117 -5.37 12.48 -8.18
CA GLN A 117 -5.85 11.67 -7.07
C GLN A 117 -5.19 12.08 -5.77
N ILE A 118 -3.87 12.29 -5.79
CA ILE A 118 -3.11 12.73 -4.62
C ILE A 118 -3.62 14.09 -4.14
N GLU A 119 -3.79 15.06 -5.03
CA GLU A 119 -4.31 16.38 -4.70
C GLU A 119 -5.71 16.31 -4.09
N PHE A 120 -6.58 15.48 -4.66
CA PHE A 120 -7.93 15.26 -4.13
C PHE A 120 -7.88 14.72 -2.70
N LEU A 121 -7.06 13.70 -2.45
CA LEU A 121 -6.92 13.07 -1.15
C LEU A 121 -6.30 14.02 -0.11
N MET A 122 -5.29 14.80 -0.53
CA MET A 122 -4.66 15.80 0.33
C MET A 122 -5.63 16.92 0.69
N THR A 123 -6.39 17.40 -0.28
CA THR A 123 -7.43 18.42 -0.07
C THR A 123 -8.48 17.92 0.91
N LYS A 124 -8.92 16.66 0.76
CA LYS A 124 -9.89 16.05 1.67
C LYS A 124 -9.35 15.99 3.09
N LEU A 125 -8.10 15.57 3.29
CA LEU A 125 -7.48 15.50 4.61
C LEU A 125 -7.38 16.85 5.28
N VAL A 126 -6.99 17.89 4.55
CA VAL A 126 -6.95 19.26 5.05
C VAL A 126 -8.35 19.74 5.44
N LYS A 127 -9.34 19.49 4.58
CA LYS A 127 -10.75 19.86 4.83
C LYS A 127 -11.30 19.18 6.09
N ASP A 128 -10.92 17.92 6.33
CA ASP A 128 -11.34 17.16 7.49
C ASP A 128 -10.53 17.52 8.75
N GLY A 129 -9.58 18.45 8.64
CA GLY A 129 -8.73 18.91 9.75
C GLY A 129 -7.70 17.88 10.21
N LYS A 130 -7.34 16.93 9.37
CA LYS A 130 -6.36 15.89 9.69
C LYS A 130 -4.95 16.36 9.38
N ASP A 131 -4.02 16.06 10.30
CA ASP A 131 -2.62 16.35 10.14
C ASP A 131 -1.94 15.25 9.32
N LEU A 132 -1.17 15.68 8.31
CA LEU A 132 -0.40 14.79 7.43
C LEU A 132 1.04 14.59 7.89
N SER A 133 1.46 15.32 8.92
CA SER A 133 2.83 15.25 9.42
C SER A 133 3.14 13.98 10.20
#